data_c8021cd1b303c3cf707de32d4bec003f
#
_entry.id   c8021cd1b303c3cf707de32d4bec003f
#
_cell.length_a   1.000
_cell.length_b   1.000
_cell.length_c   1.000
_cell.angle_alpha   90.00
_cell.angle_beta   90.00
_cell.angle_gamma   90.00
#
_symmetry.space_group_name_H-M   'P 1'
#
loop_
_entity.id
_entity.type
_entity.pdbx_description
1 polymer ?
#
loop_
_entity_poly.entity_id
_entity_poly.type
_entity_poly.pdbx_seq_one_letter_code
_entity_poly.pdbx_strand_id
1 'polypeptide(L)'
;MKQSKNKKVIKRISAYIFEFKVLFAVTLTLAFAMTILSVMVPSAIQRVLDQIFAEGFKDSKILTNGILLIGGLFLSKEILNCLRIRVNNNLEQKVIIRIRKALHDKLLDLPINFYDRRKSGDISSRVVEDVQNVERAILDGTEQGVIAVLTLIGVTIMMFVQEPRLAALVFLPLPVLIIMAFRYSKVSKKLEGSKGSFG
;
A
#
# COMPACT_ATOMS: atom_id res chain seq x y z
N MET A 1 -10.62 13.02 -22.37
CA MET A 1 -11.86 12.39 -21.84
C MET A 1 -11.64 11.20 -20.89
N LYS A 2 -10.55 10.44 -20.96
CA LYS A 2 -10.26 9.27 -20.10
C LYS A 2 -10.02 9.60 -18.61
N GLN A 3 -9.41 10.74 -18.29
CA GLN A 3 -9.11 11.14 -16.89
C GLN A 3 -10.36 11.51 -16.05
N SER A 4 -11.40 12.08 -16.66
CA SER A 4 -12.63 12.44 -15.94
C SER A 4 -13.44 11.20 -15.52
N LYS A 5 -13.38 10.12 -16.32
CA LYS A 5 -14.08 8.86 -16.04
C LYS A 5 -13.44 8.14 -14.85
N ASN A 6 -12.11 8.14 -14.76
CA ASN A 6 -11.38 7.52 -13.66
C ASN A 6 -11.63 8.22 -12.31
N LYS A 7 -11.72 9.55 -12.27
CA LYS A 7 -12.05 10.29 -11.03
C LYS A 7 -13.44 9.93 -10.48
N LYS A 8 -14.42 9.73 -11.35
CA LYS A 8 -15.78 9.32 -10.92
C LYS A 8 -15.80 7.89 -10.38
N VAL A 9 -15.02 6.98 -10.95
CA VAL A 9 -14.89 5.60 -10.48
C VAL A 9 -14.21 5.55 -9.12
N ILE A 10 -13.08 6.24 -8.95
CA ILE A 10 -12.35 6.34 -7.68
C ILE A 10 -13.26 6.92 -6.59
N LYS A 11 -14.02 7.99 -6.88
CA LYS A 11 -14.96 8.59 -5.94
C LYS A 11 -16.09 7.64 -5.51
N ARG A 12 -16.55 6.76 -6.41
CA ARG A 12 -17.56 5.74 -6.05
C ARG A 12 -16.97 4.64 -5.19
N ILE A 13 -15.78 4.16 -5.52
CA ILE A 13 -15.08 3.13 -4.74
C ILE A 13 -14.77 3.69 -3.34
N SER A 14 -14.27 4.91 -3.24
CA SER A 14 -14.01 5.54 -1.93
C SER A 14 -15.27 5.69 -1.10
N ALA A 15 -16.42 5.95 -1.70
CA ALA A 15 -17.69 6.02 -0.97
C ALA A 15 -18.07 4.68 -0.31
N TYR A 16 -17.81 3.54 -0.99
CA TYR A 16 -18.02 2.22 -0.39
C TYR A 16 -17.04 1.92 0.77
N ILE A 17 -15.79 2.37 0.66
CA ILE A 17 -14.82 2.24 1.76
C ILE A 17 -15.26 3.08 2.96
N PHE A 18 -15.73 4.31 2.72
CA PHE A 18 -16.22 5.20 3.78
C PHE A 18 -17.52 4.72 4.45
N GLU A 19 -18.24 3.77 3.87
CA GLU A 19 -19.37 3.12 4.54
C GLU A 19 -18.88 2.35 5.79
N PHE A 20 -17.64 1.83 5.78
CA PHE A 20 -17.01 1.09 6.88
C PHE A 20 -15.96 1.92 7.64
N LYS A 21 -16.32 3.16 8.00
CA LYS A 21 -15.42 4.15 8.63
C LYS A 21 -14.61 3.60 9.82
N VAL A 22 -15.24 2.79 10.66
CA VAL A 22 -14.60 2.26 11.87
C VAL A 22 -13.47 1.29 11.50
N LEU A 23 -13.73 0.33 10.60
CA LEU A 23 -12.70 -0.61 10.17
C LEU A 23 -11.56 0.13 9.46
N PHE A 24 -11.89 1.08 8.61
CA PHE A 24 -10.90 1.91 7.91
C PHE A 24 -10.04 2.72 8.90
N ALA A 25 -10.64 3.36 9.90
CA ALA A 25 -9.91 4.08 10.94
C ALA A 25 -9.00 3.16 11.75
N VAL A 26 -9.47 1.96 12.12
CA VAL A 26 -8.66 0.96 12.83
C VAL A 26 -7.47 0.52 11.97
N THR A 27 -7.68 0.24 10.69
CA THR A 27 -6.59 -0.13 9.76
C THR A 27 -5.53 0.98 9.67
N LEU A 28 -5.97 2.25 9.55
CA LEU A 28 -5.05 3.39 9.52
C LEU A 28 -4.28 3.57 10.82
N THR A 29 -4.94 3.40 11.96
CA THR A 29 -4.30 3.50 13.28
C THR A 29 -3.24 2.40 13.46
N LEU A 30 -3.55 1.16 13.07
CA LEU A 30 -2.59 0.06 13.11
C LEU A 30 -1.43 0.29 12.14
N ALA A 31 -1.69 0.80 10.93
CA ALA A 31 -0.66 1.16 9.96
C ALA A 31 0.28 2.24 10.51
N PHE A 32 -0.28 3.26 11.16
CA PHE A 32 0.50 4.32 11.79
C PHE A 32 1.37 3.80 12.95
N ALA A 33 0.79 2.99 13.84
CA ALA A 33 1.53 2.35 14.94
C ALA A 33 2.68 1.46 14.41
N MET A 34 2.40 0.66 13.37
CA MET A 34 3.42 -0.16 12.71
C MET A 34 4.53 0.70 12.07
N THR A 35 4.19 1.84 11.48
CA THR A 35 5.17 2.76 10.89
C THR A 35 6.08 3.34 11.97
N ILE A 36 5.54 3.74 13.12
CA ILE A 36 6.34 4.21 14.26
C ILE A 36 7.33 3.13 14.69
N LEU A 37 6.88 1.88 14.91
CA LEU A 37 7.77 0.78 15.27
C LEU A 37 8.84 0.52 14.20
N SER A 38 8.48 0.61 12.92
CA SER A 38 9.43 0.42 11.81
C SER A 38 10.55 1.47 11.81
N VAL A 39 10.24 2.69 12.25
CA VAL A 39 11.22 3.78 12.39
C VAL A 39 12.03 3.63 13.68
N MET A 40 11.43 3.08 14.75
CA MET A 40 12.14 2.88 16.02
C MET A 40 13.18 1.75 15.97
N VAL A 41 12.98 0.72 15.16
CA VAL A 41 13.89 -0.42 15.07
C VAL A 41 15.33 -0.02 14.68
N PRO A 42 15.56 0.75 13.57
CA PRO A 42 16.91 1.20 13.24
C PRO A 42 17.56 2.04 14.36
N SER A 43 16.79 2.90 15.01
CA SER A 43 17.28 3.73 16.13
C SER A 43 17.65 2.90 17.35
N ALA A 44 16.90 1.83 17.62
CA ALA A 44 17.23 0.91 18.71
C ALA A 44 18.52 0.12 18.39
N ILE A 45 18.67 -0.34 17.15
CA ILE A 45 19.90 -1.00 16.71
C ILE A 45 21.11 -0.08 16.85
N GLN A 46 20.99 1.17 16.40
CA GLN A 46 22.04 2.17 16.52
C GLN A 46 22.46 2.36 17.98
N ARG A 47 21.51 2.59 18.90
CA ARG A 47 21.81 2.76 20.33
C ARG A 47 22.53 1.57 20.94
N VAL A 48 22.11 0.35 20.59
CA VAL A 48 22.75 -0.86 21.07
C VAL A 48 24.18 -0.99 20.54
N LEU A 49 24.38 -0.67 19.25
CA LEU A 49 25.72 -0.66 18.65
C LEU A 49 26.62 0.38 19.30
N ASP A 50 26.13 1.61 19.49
CA ASP A 50 26.89 2.70 20.12
C ASP A 50 27.33 2.33 21.55
N GLN A 51 26.45 1.67 22.32
CA GLN A 51 26.80 1.16 23.67
C GLN A 51 27.87 0.07 23.62
N ILE A 52 27.77 -0.88 22.68
CA ILE A 52 28.77 -1.94 22.50
C ILE A 52 30.14 -1.36 22.11
N PHE A 53 30.15 -0.36 21.21
CA PHE A 53 31.40 0.30 20.79
C PHE A 53 32.01 1.17 21.90
N ALA A 54 31.19 1.80 22.77
CA ALA A 54 31.67 2.64 23.84
C ALA A 54 32.25 1.84 25.04
N GLU A 55 31.62 0.71 25.42
CA GLU A 55 31.99 -0.05 26.62
C GLU A 55 32.81 -1.33 26.29
N GLY A 56 32.90 -1.67 24.98
CA GLY A 56 33.56 -2.88 24.49
C GLY A 56 32.68 -4.13 24.73
N PHE A 57 33.05 -5.25 24.10
CA PHE A 57 32.33 -6.54 24.22
C PHE A 57 32.42 -7.21 25.60
N LYS A 58 32.86 -6.50 26.64
CA LYS A 58 33.15 -7.09 27.95
C LYS A 58 31.90 -7.35 28.80
N ASP A 59 30.81 -6.62 28.60
CA ASP A 59 29.60 -6.80 29.39
C ASP A 59 28.51 -7.57 28.65
N SER A 60 28.43 -8.87 28.91
CA SER A 60 27.43 -9.79 28.35
C SER A 60 25.98 -9.33 28.60
N LYS A 61 25.73 -8.54 29.68
CA LYS A 61 24.38 -8.06 30.01
C LYS A 61 23.88 -7.01 29.00
N ILE A 62 24.74 -6.12 28.52
CA ILE A 62 24.40 -5.08 27.56
C ILE A 62 23.98 -5.72 26.25
N LEU A 63 24.76 -6.71 25.81
CA LEU A 63 24.45 -7.46 24.58
C LEU A 63 23.11 -8.21 24.70
N THR A 64 22.89 -8.92 25.82
CA THR A 64 21.65 -9.67 26.05
C THR A 64 20.43 -8.75 26.11
N ASN A 65 20.51 -7.64 26.83
CA ASN A 65 19.42 -6.66 26.91
C ASN A 65 19.16 -6.00 25.57
N GLY A 66 20.19 -5.69 24.80
CA GLY A 66 20.07 -5.15 23.44
C GLY A 66 19.35 -6.10 22.49
N ILE A 67 19.72 -7.38 22.50
CA ILE A 67 19.06 -8.43 21.69
C ILE A 67 17.60 -8.59 22.10
N LEU A 68 17.31 -8.64 23.41
CA LEU A 68 15.93 -8.75 23.91
C LEU A 68 15.08 -7.54 23.51
N LEU A 69 15.63 -6.33 23.59
CA LEU A 69 14.95 -5.11 23.20
C LEU A 69 14.63 -5.10 21.70
N ILE A 70 15.63 -5.36 20.86
CA ILE A 70 15.45 -5.40 19.41
C ILE A 70 14.48 -6.52 19.03
N GLY A 71 14.65 -7.72 19.59
CA GLY A 71 13.75 -8.85 19.36
C GLY A 71 12.30 -8.55 19.79
N GLY A 72 12.12 -7.90 20.95
CA GLY A 72 10.81 -7.46 21.43
C GLY A 72 10.14 -6.44 20.51
N LEU A 73 10.90 -5.48 19.96
CA LEU A 73 10.40 -4.51 18.99
C LEU A 73 9.99 -5.20 17.67
N PHE A 74 10.79 -6.13 17.16
CA PHE A 74 10.44 -6.91 15.96
C PHE A 74 9.17 -7.74 16.18
N LEU A 75 9.09 -8.48 17.28
CA LEU A 75 7.89 -9.27 17.59
C LEU A 75 6.65 -8.39 17.74
N SER A 76 6.75 -7.26 18.42
CA SER A 76 5.64 -6.31 18.56
C SER A 76 5.19 -5.77 17.19
N LYS A 77 6.14 -5.43 16.32
CA LYS A 77 5.86 -5.00 14.94
C LYS A 77 5.12 -6.08 14.16
N GLU A 78 5.58 -7.32 14.20
CA GLU A 78 4.96 -8.42 13.44
C GLU A 78 3.58 -8.80 14.00
N ILE A 79 3.35 -8.72 15.31
CA ILE A 79 2.02 -8.89 15.91
C ILE A 79 1.06 -7.81 15.40
N LEU A 80 1.47 -6.53 15.42
CA LEU A 80 0.67 -5.44 14.88
C LEU A 80 0.41 -5.60 13.39
N ASN A 81 1.40 -6.06 12.62
CA ASN A 81 1.24 -6.35 11.20
C ASN A 81 0.19 -7.45 10.96
N CYS A 82 0.23 -8.54 11.72
CA CYS A 82 -0.75 -9.61 11.64
C CYS A 82 -2.17 -9.11 11.96
N LEU A 83 -2.34 -8.32 13.01
CA LEU A 83 -3.62 -7.72 13.37
C LEU A 83 -4.12 -6.79 12.26
N ARG A 84 -3.24 -5.94 11.72
CA ARG A 84 -3.56 -5.04 10.62
C ARG A 84 -4.05 -5.80 9.40
N ILE A 85 -3.33 -6.84 8.96
CA ILE A 85 -3.70 -7.66 7.81
C ILE A 85 -5.09 -8.28 8.03
N ARG A 86 -5.38 -8.80 9.22
CA ARG A 86 -6.71 -9.37 9.53
C ARG A 86 -7.83 -8.34 9.44
N VAL A 87 -7.63 -7.16 10.01
CA VAL A 87 -8.62 -6.08 9.98
C VAL A 87 -8.82 -5.60 8.55
N ASN A 88 -7.74 -5.42 7.80
CA ASN A 88 -7.79 -5.00 6.41
C ASN A 88 -8.51 -5.99 5.51
N ASN A 89 -8.19 -7.29 5.61
CA ASN A 89 -8.87 -8.34 4.86
C ASN A 89 -10.38 -8.38 5.17
N ASN A 90 -10.77 -8.14 6.41
CA ASN A 90 -12.18 -8.06 6.79
C ASN A 90 -12.87 -6.83 6.17
N LEU A 91 -12.21 -5.67 6.16
CA LEU A 91 -12.69 -4.46 5.49
C LEU A 91 -12.88 -4.70 3.99
N GLU A 92 -11.86 -5.25 3.35
CA GLU A 92 -11.86 -5.59 1.94
C GLU A 92 -13.00 -6.51 1.55
N GLN A 93 -13.16 -7.63 2.25
CA GLN A 93 -14.24 -8.59 1.99
C GLN A 93 -15.62 -7.93 2.10
N LYS A 94 -15.85 -7.08 3.09
CA LYS A 94 -17.11 -6.35 3.23
C LYS A 94 -17.35 -5.38 2.07
N VAL A 95 -16.33 -4.65 1.63
CA VAL A 95 -16.43 -3.73 0.49
C VAL A 95 -16.71 -4.49 -0.80
N ILE A 96 -16.02 -5.61 -1.03
CA ILE A 96 -16.22 -6.47 -2.23
C ILE A 96 -17.62 -7.05 -2.26
N ILE A 97 -18.10 -7.60 -1.16
CA ILE A 97 -19.47 -8.13 -1.07
C ILE A 97 -20.49 -7.03 -1.38
N ARG A 98 -20.26 -5.82 -0.88
CA ARG A 98 -21.14 -4.68 -1.15
C ARG A 98 -21.16 -4.29 -2.63
N ILE A 99 -19.99 -4.27 -3.26
CA ILE A 99 -19.85 -3.98 -4.70
C ILE A 99 -20.53 -5.08 -5.52
N ARG A 100 -20.28 -6.36 -5.20
CA ARG A 100 -20.90 -7.49 -5.89
C ARG A 100 -22.43 -7.45 -5.78
N LYS A 101 -22.97 -7.14 -4.59
CA LYS A 101 -24.40 -6.98 -4.39
C LYS A 101 -24.96 -5.83 -5.24
N ALA A 102 -24.35 -4.63 -5.18
CA ALA A 102 -24.80 -3.49 -5.97
C ALA A 102 -24.74 -3.75 -7.49
N LEU A 103 -23.76 -4.53 -7.94
CA LEU A 103 -23.64 -4.94 -9.34
C LEU A 103 -24.74 -5.96 -9.72
N HIS A 104 -24.99 -6.94 -8.86
CA HIS A 104 -26.04 -7.94 -9.07
C HIS A 104 -27.43 -7.29 -9.13
N ASP A 105 -27.75 -6.42 -8.18
CA ASP A 105 -28.99 -5.67 -8.19
C ASP A 105 -29.15 -4.86 -9.50
N LYS A 106 -28.06 -4.24 -9.97
CA LYS A 106 -28.09 -3.48 -11.22
C LYS A 106 -28.25 -4.35 -12.46
N LEU A 107 -27.70 -5.57 -12.45
CA LEU A 107 -27.92 -6.52 -13.53
C LEU A 107 -29.40 -6.95 -13.60
N LEU A 108 -30.03 -7.22 -12.46
CA LEU A 108 -31.43 -7.61 -12.42
C LEU A 108 -32.39 -6.50 -12.92
N ASP A 109 -32.00 -5.23 -12.78
CA ASP A 109 -32.77 -4.07 -13.27
C ASP A 109 -32.67 -3.90 -14.81
N LEU A 110 -31.79 -4.64 -15.51
CA LEU A 110 -31.60 -4.44 -16.95
C LEU A 110 -32.72 -5.15 -17.75
N PRO A 111 -33.20 -4.52 -18.84
CA PRO A 111 -34.25 -5.09 -19.67
C PRO A 111 -33.75 -6.36 -20.40
N ILE A 112 -34.67 -7.29 -20.65
CA ILE A 112 -34.40 -8.60 -21.31
C ILE A 112 -33.67 -8.43 -22.65
N ASN A 113 -33.98 -7.39 -23.41
CA ASN A 113 -33.31 -7.07 -24.68
C ASN A 113 -31.78 -6.83 -24.56
N PHE A 114 -31.30 -6.54 -23.36
CA PHE A 114 -29.85 -6.42 -23.11
C PHE A 114 -29.19 -7.81 -23.12
N TYR A 115 -29.89 -8.82 -22.59
CA TYR A 115 -29.40 -10.19 -22.50
C TYR A 115 -29.49 -10.92 -23.84
N ASP A 116 -30.53 -10.66 -24.63
CA ASP A 116 -30.75 -11.29 -25.95
C ASP A 116 -29.66 -10.89 -26.97
N ARG A 117 -29.10 -9.70 -26.84
CA ARG A 117 -28.05 -9.19 -27.72
C ARG A 117 -26.64 -9.60 -27.36
N ARG A 118 -26.42 -10.27 -26.24
CA ARG A 118 -25.09 -10.63 -25.72
C ARG A 118 -25.10 -12.06 -25.22
N LYS A 119 -24.00 -12.80 -25.46
CA LYS A 119 -23.81 -14.12 -24.89
C LYS A 119 -23.70 -14.02 -23.38
N SER A 120 -24.50 -14.79 -22.64
CA SER A 120 -24.51 -14.75 -21.16
C SER A 120 -23.12 -15.01 -20.55
N GLY A 121 -22.28 -15.82 -21.19
CA GLY A 121 -20.91 -16.08 -20.78
C GLY A 121 -19.99 -14.82 -20.86
N ASP A 122 -20.16 -13.97 -21.87
CA ASP A 122 -19.37 -12.73 -22.01
C ASP A 122 -19.72 -11.68 -20.93
N ILE A 123 -20.99 -11.63 -20.53
CA ILE A 123 -21.44 -10.76 -19.44
C ILE A 123 -20.87 -11.28 -18.12
N SER A 124 -20.98 -12.57 -17.85
CA SER A 124 -20.50 -13.18 -16.60
C SER A 124 -18.98 -13.04 -16.44
N SER A 125 -18.20 -13.35 -17.49
CA SER A 125 -16.75 -13.24 -17.42
C SER A 125 -16.28 -11.79 -17.21
N ARG A 126 -16.86 -10.81 -17.90
CA ARG A 126 -16.55 -9.39 -17.72
C ARG A 126 -16.90 -8.90 -16.31
N VAL A 127 -18.05 -9.29 -15.79
CA VAL A 127 -18.46 -8.92 -14.42
C VAL A 127 -17.49 -9.47 -13.39
N VAL A 128 -17.07 -10.74 -13.54
CA VAL A 128 -16.09 -11.36 -12.62
C VAL A 128 -14.72 -10.67 -12.73
N GLU A 129 -14.24 -10.42 -13.95
CA GLU A 129 -12.95 -9.78 -14.20
C GLU A 129 -12.92 -8.33 -13.71
N ASP A 130 -13.97 -7.55 -13.98
CA ASP A 130 -14.07 -6.16 -13.52
C ASP A 130 -14.11 -6.08 -11.99
N VAL A 131 -14.80 -6.99 -11.31
CA VAL A 131 -14.82 -7.05 -9.84
C VAL A 131 -13.44 -7.41 -9.29
N GLN A 132 -12.73 -8.37 -9.89
CA GLN A 132 -11.37 -8.72 -9.48
C GLN A 132 -10.38 -7.56 -9.68
N ASN A 133 -10.52 -6.79 -10.77
CA ASN A 133 -9.69 -5.61 -11.00
C ASN A 133 -9.96 -4.51 -9.96
N VAL A 134 -11.20 -4.32 -9.55
CA VAL A 134 -11.57 -3.39 -8.46
C VAL A 134 -11.02 -3.89 -7.12
N GLU A 135 -11.08 -5.19 -6.85
CA GLU A 135 -10.50 -5.83 -5.66
C GLU A 135 -9.01 -5.53 -5.54
N ARG A 136 -8.24 -5.79 -6.60
CA ARG A 136 -6.80 -5.46 -6.64
C ARG A 136 -6.54 -3.97 -6.45
N ALA A 137 -7.33 -3.11 -7.09
CA ALA A 137 -7.17 -1.66 -6.95
C ALA A 137 -7.44 -1.16 -5.52
N ILE A 138 -8.35 -1.80 -4.79
CA ILE A 138 -8.62 -1.50 -3.38
C ILE A 138 -7.45 -1.97 -2.52
N LEU A 139 -6.97 -3.21 -2.71
CA LEU A 139 -5.82 -3.76 -2.01
C LEU A 139 -4.58 -2.88 -2.19
N ASP A 140 -4.18 -2.67 -3.44
CA ASP A 140 -2.95 -1.94 -3.75
C ASP A 140 -3.05 -0.45 -3.39
N GLY A 141 -4.24 0.15 -3.55
CA GLY A 141 -4.43 1.58 -3.33
C GLY A 141 -4.59 1.97 -1.86
N THR A 142 -5.42 1.24 -1.10
CA THR A 142 -5.72 1.61 0.29
C THR A 142 -4.74 1.04 1.28
N GLU A 143 -4.27 -0.18 1.07
CA GLU A 143 -3.37 -0.83 2.01
C GLU A 143 -1.91 -0.44 1.76
N GLN A 144 -1.38 -0.81 0.59
CA GLN A 144 0.04 -0.62 0.32
C GLN A 144 0.38 0.85 0.06
N GLY A 145 -0.50 1.58 -0.64
CA GLY A 145 -0.26 2.99 -0.96
C GLY A 145 -0.17 3.89 0.27
N VAL A 146 -1.11 3.76 1.21
CA VAL A 146 -1.10 4.57 2.44
C VAL A 146 0.09 4.23 3.32
N ILE A 147 0.40 2.93 3.50
CA ILE A 147 1.53 2.49 4.31
C ILE A 147 2.85 2.95 3.69
N ALA A 148 3.01 2.81 2.36
CA ALA A 148 4.21 3.25 1.67
C ALA A 148 4.46 4.75 1.86
N VAL A 149 3.40 5.58 1.75
CA VAL A 149 3.51 7.03 1.96
C VAL A 149 3.85 7.34 3.41
N LEU A 150 3.18 6.73 4.39
CA LEU A 150 3.47 6.94 5.81
C LEU A 150 4.90 6.51 6.17
N THR A 151 5.34 5.36 5.68
CA THR A 151 6.70 4.85 5.90
C THR A 151 7.73 5.77 5.25
N LEU A 152 7.51 6.20 4.01
CA LEU A 152 8.40 7.11 3.31
C LEU A 152 8.57 8.42 4.09
N ILE A 153 7.46 9.02 4.54
CA ILE A 153 7.48 10.26 5.33
C ILE A 153 8.20 10.02 6.66
N GLY A 154 7.86 8.94 7.39
CA GLY A 154 8.44 8.63 8.69
C GLY A 154 9.96 8.39 8.62
N VAL A 155 10.41 7.59 7.65
CA VAL A 155 11.84 7.32 7.44
C VAL A 155 12.57 8.59 7.00
N THR A 156 11.98 9.38 6.10
CA THR A 156 12.58 10.66 5.67
C THR A 156 12.78 11.61 6.84
N ILE A 157 11.74 11.82 7.66
CA ILE A 157 11.85 12.67 8.85
C ILE A 157 12.96 12.17 9.77
N MET A 158 13.00 10.86 10.03
CA MET A 158 14.00 10.26 10.93
C MET A 158 15.43 10.45 10.41
N MET A 159 15.66 10.28 9.10
CA MET A 159 16.96 10.49 8.48
C MET A 159 17.43 11.96 8.64
N PHE A 160 16.54 12.92 8.43
CA PHE A 160 16.87 14.33 8.58
C PHE A 160 17.09 14.76 10.06
N VAL A 161 16.41 14.08 11.00
CA VAL A 161 16.61 14.34 12.44
C VAL A 161 17.94 13.77 12.93
N GLN A 162 18.36 12.59 12.44
CA GLN A 162 19.61 11.97 12.86
C GLN A 162 20.82 12.64 12.24
N GLU A 163 20.88 12.73 10.91
CA GLU A 163 22.03 13.27 10.20
C GLU A 163 21.59 14.00 8.91
N PRO A 164 21.30 15.31 9.00
CA PRO A 164 20.73 16.06 7.86
C PRO A 164 21.67 16.11 6.66
N ARG A 165 23.00 16.09 6.89
CA ARG A 165 24.00 16.12 5.80
C ARG A 165 23.99 14.81 4.98
N LEU A 166 23.96 13.68 5.66
CA LEU A 166 23.88 12.36 5.02
C LEU A 166 22.52 12.17 4.36
N ALA A 167 21.44 12.60 5.00
CA ALA A 167 20.10 12.58 4.41
C ALA A 167 20.07 13.34 3.08
N ALA A 168 20.56 14.59 3.05
CA ALA A 168 20.60 15.40 1.83
C ALA A 168 21.41 14.70 0.70
N LEU A 169 22.52 14.06 1.04
CA LEU A 169 23.35 13.34 0.07
C LEU A 169 22.63 12.10 -0.51
N VAL A 170 21.88 11.37 0.31
CA VAL A 170 21.04 10.22 -0.14
C VAL A 170 19.89 10.68 -1.03
N PHE A 171 19.29 11.85 -0.75
CA PHE A 171 18.20 12.39 -1.55
C PHE A 171 18.65 13.01 -2.89
N LEU A 172 19.94 13.37 -3.03
CA LEU A 172 20.48 14.01 -4.23
C LEU A 172 20.29 13.17 -5.52
N PRO A 173 20.47 11.84 -5.56
CA PRO A 173 20.23 11.04 -6.77
C PRO A 173 18.76 10.80 -7.09
N LEU A 174 17.84 10.97 -6.11
CA LEU A 174 16.41 10.67 -6.32
C LEU A 174 15.75 11.48 -7.45
N PRO A 175 15.93 12.80 -7.57
CA PRO A 175 15.38 13.56 -8.70
C PRO A 175 15.85 13.04 -10.05
N VAL A 176 17.11 12.64 -10.15
CA VAL A 176 17.70 12.10 -11.39
C VAL A 176 17.04 10.77 -11.75
N LEU A 177 16.89 9.87 -10.77
CA LEU A 177 16.21 8.58 -10.97
C LEU A 177 14.75 8.77 -11.37
N ILE A 178 14.04 9.70 -10.74
CA ILE A 178 12.64 10.02 -11.08
C ILE A 178 12.53 10.54 -12.51
N ILE A 179 13.38 11.47 -12.91
CA ILE A 179 13.41 12.01 -14.28
C ILE A 179 13.71 10.89 -15.29
N MET A 180 14.69 10.04 -15.00
CA MET A 180 15.03 8.89 -15.85
C MET A 180 13.85 7.91 -15.97
N ALA A 181 13.18 7.58 -14.87
CA ALA A 181 12.00 6.70 -14.87
C ALA A 181 10.86 7.26 -15.72
N PHE A 182 10.57 8.56 -15.59
CA PHE A 182 9.56 9.22 -16.42
C PHE A 182 9.92 9.25 -17.91
N ARG A 183 11.19 9.48 -18.24
CA ARG A 183 11.66 9.45 -19.64
C ARG A 183 11.56 8.06 -20.22
N TYR A 184 12.01 7.03 -19.46
CA TYR A 184 11.93 5.64 -19.87
C TYR A 184 10.47 5.19 -20.09
N SER A 185 9.56 5.52 -19.17
CA SER A 185 8.13 5.21 -19.30
C SER A 185 7.50 5.84 -20.55
N LYS A 186 7.88 7.07 -20.92
CA LYS A 186 7.40 7.71 -22.16
C LYS A 186 7.92 7.02 -23.41
N VAL A 187 9.19 6.60 -23.41
CA VAL A 187 9.82 5.92 -24.56
C VAL A 187 9.22 4.53 -24.74
N SER A 188 9.04 3.77 -23.65
CA SER A 188 8.42 2.44 -23.68
C SER A 188 7.00 2.46 -24.24
N LYS A 189 6.15 3.40 -23.79
CA LYS A 189 4.80 3.58 -24.32
C LYS A 189 4.77 3.96 -25.80
N LYS A 190 5.77 4.70 -26.28
CA LYS A 190 5.88 5.06 -27.71
C LYS A 190 6.24 3.85 -28.57
N LEU A 191 7.08 2.95 -28.04
CA LEU A 191 7.49 1.71 -28.70
C LEU A 191 6.34 0.68 -28.75
N GLU A 192 5.56 0.54 -27.69
CA GLU A 192 4.37 -0.32 -27.68
C GLU A 192 3.29 0.17 -28.64
N GLY A 193 3.04 1.48 -28.70
CA GLY A 193 2.10 2.07 -29.66
C GLY A 193 2.51 1.89 -31.13
N SER A 194 3.82 1.79 -31.40
CA SER A 194 4.33 1.52 -32.76
C SER A 194 4.20 0.05 -33.17
N LYS A 195 4.29 -0.90 -32.21
CA LYS A 195 4.11 -2.34 -32.51
C LYS A 195 2.66 -2.76 -32.72
N GLY A 196 1.68 -2.02 -32.20
CA GLY A 196 0.26 -2.28 -32.38
C GLY A 196 -0.31 -1.81 -33.72
N SER A 197 0.50 -1.17 -34.60
CA SER A 197 0.09 -0.69 -35.93
C SER A 197 0.49 -1.61 -37.09
N PHE A 198 1.14 -2.76 -36.79
CA PHE A 198 1.58 -3.73 -37.81
C PHE A 198 0.97 -5.14 -37.61
N GLY A 199 -0.25 -5.21 -37.03
CA GLY A 199 -1.00 -6.45 -36.88
C GLY A 199 -2.43 -6.31 -37.39
#